data_4102c5d7d37417b895d4a579639b0e44
#
_entry.id   4102c5d7d37417b895d4a579639b0e44
#
_cell.length_a   1.000
_cell.length_b   1.000
_cell.length_c   1.000
_cell.angle_alpha   90.00
_cell.angle_beta   90.00
_cell.angle_gamma   90.00
#
_symmetry.space_group_name_H-M   'P 1'
#
loop_
_entity.id
_entity.type
_entity.pdbx_description
1 polymer ?
#
loop_
_entity_poly.entity_id
_entity_poly.type
_entity_poly.pdbx_seq_one_letter_code
_entity_poly.pdbx_strand_id
1 'polypeptide(L)'
;MQQRKLSRLVFKLIPLVLIPIIIYISFSGLLPLERRLTNVNANLTSSEWISYAQIAWRYFQPGIGVNPTTGLHYANRDWHRFTDWDLGTYIFAIIDAEKLGILPADGEWGADYRLNKILDFLETRPLTSDNLPYLVYDSETGGLPPEITPQETNIYDTGRLLIALCTLKTHKPQYASRIDNIVLNRCNYTKFVENFPTGTSPEIYYIAHGFKYFGFSNDRIEAALSSPRRMVEGEQIETYGVTLPNVKLISEQILHTMFELKPDSYFREIAYKTYLAQEKRWEATGNFTAFTEGAYDVYPYYIYEYIVLPPRTWVLLSLGIGEIDIPPVIFIKAALGYHALYGTEYTESLVQYLMPQVVSDQGFYEGVDETGRVIPTLTDKTNSMIISAARYASETDTTLSEFPAPFVKAGIANNTLIVIGESKQHGPCDPAHTIDTLGGMLIMSRLGLEAVSGQLKSAMDGWLINYNQTTGETEILDTASNLIVIGSPGVNLVAFHYNNTGIGDGVLPEVVFCRNYSLGLNYLQVRSSGNIYYMEFNEGSLIADYATIQIFKDAYGRYVMLVYGLGAEGTRIACEVLKNYDQYNLRGRNIVLRYYDSDLDGRLDTVSIVEVVP
;
A
#
# COMPACT_ATOMS: atom_id res chain seq x y z
N MET A 1 83.59 -12.74 3.74
CA MET A 1 83.09 -11.38 3.47
C MET A 1 82.00 -11.33 2.43
N GLN A 2 81.78 -12.37 1.64
CA GLN A 2 80.70 -12.43 0.61
C GLN A 2 79.30 -12.82 1.14
N GLN A 3 79.22 -13.61 2.20
CA GLN A 3 77.88 -14.05 2.74
C GLN A 3 77.13 -12.95 3.49
N ARG A 4 77.79 -11.92 4.05
CA ARG A 4 77.13 -10.80 4.72
C ARG A 4 76.52 -9.74 3.76
N LYS A 5 76.92 -9.74 2.48
CA LYS A 5 76.33 -8.82 1.47
C LYS A 5 75.06 -9.38 0.85
N LEU A 6 74.87 -10.71 0.76
CA LEU A 6 73.70 -11.31 0.22
C LEU A 6 72.46 -11.20 1.17
N SER A 7 72.71 -11.34 2.49
CA SER A 7 71.65 -11.21 3.49
C SER A 7 71.05 -9.79 3.60
N ARG A 8 71.88 -8.75 3.32
CA ARG A 8 71.37 -7.36 3.29
C ARG A 8 70.63 -6.98 2.04
N LEU A 9 70.80 -7.71 0.93
CA LEU A 9 70.07 -7.47 -0.31
C LEU A 9 68.69 -8.14 -0.28
N VAL A 10 68.57 -9.33 0.30
CA VAL A 10 67.30 -10.06 0.45
C VAL A 10 66.40 -9.34 1.42
N PHE A 11 66.89 -8.77 2.53
CA PHE A 11 66.06 -8.01 3.47
C PHE A 11 65.56 -6.64 2.96
N LYS A 12 66.24 -6.08 1.91
CA LYS A 12 65.80 -4.81 1.32
C LYS A 12 64.76 -4.98 0.19
N LEU A 13 64.62 -6.15 -0.39
CA LEU A 13 63.66 -6.43 -1.48
C LEU A 13 62.32 -6.99 -1.00
N ILE A 14 62.29 -7.64 0.17
CA ILE A 14 61.06 -8.20 0.73
C ILE A 14 59.98 -7.15 1.02
N PRO A 15 60.28 -5.95 1.57
CA PRO A 15 59.26 -4.93 1.80
C PRO A 15 58.70 -4.31 0.51
N LEU A 16 59.46 -4.33 -0.60
CA LEU A 16 59.02 -3.71 -1.86
C LEU A 16 58.09 -4.61 -2.70
N VAL A 17 58.11 -5.91 -2.46
CA VAL A 17 57.25 -6.88 -3.18
C VAL A 17 55.95 -7.19 -2.38
N LEU A 18 56.05 -7.11 -1.04
CA LEU A 18 54.86 -7.37 -0.17
C LEU A 18 53.87 -6.19 -0.12
N ILE A 19 54.35 -4.94 -0.25
CA ILE A 19 53.47 -3.77 -0.26
C ILE A 19 52.53 -3.75 -1.47
N PRO A 20 52.94 -4.03 -2.71
CA PRO A 20 52.02 -4.14 -3.84
C PRO A 20 51.06 -5.31 -3.72
N ILE A 21 51.49 -6.45 -3.13
CA ILE A 21 50.63 -7.62 -2.94
C ILE A 21 49.60 -7.36 -1.85
N ILE A 22 49.96 -6.70 -0.74
CA ILE A 22 49.01 -6.32 0.31
C ILE A 22 48.04 -5.24 -0.19
N ILE A 23 48.52 -4.27 -0.98
CA ILE A 23 47.66 -3.27 -1.62
C ILE A 23 46.73 -3.93 -2.66
N TYR A 24 47.21 -4.91 -3.44
CA TYR A 24 46.40 -5.63 -4.41
C TYR A 24 45.32 -6.52 -3.74
N ILE A 25 45.68 -7.19 -2.64
CA ILE A 25 44.72 -8.00 -1.85
C ILE A 25 43.71 -7.09 -1.13
N SER A 26 44.15 -5.93 -0.62
CA SER A 26 43.23 -4.94 -0.01
C SER A 26 42.33 -4.26 -1.05
N PHE A 27 42.81 -4.04 -2.28
CA PHE A 27 41.98 -3.50 -3.37
C PHE A 27 41.08 -4.54 -4.04
N SER A 28 41.50 -5.81 -4.11
CA SER A 28 40.63 -6.86 -4.63
C SER A 28 39.53 -7.30 -3.65
N GLY A 29 39.68 -7.01 -2.37
CA GLY A 29 38.65 -7.21 -1.35
C GLY A 29 37.64 -6.03 -1.24
N LEU A 30 37.95 -4.87 -1.83
CA LEU A 30 37.07 -3.68 -1.84
C LEU A 30 36.30 -3.50 -3.15
N LEU A 31 36.49 -4.38 -4.15
CA LEU A 31 35.82 -4.30 -5.43
C LEU A 31 34.43 -5.02 -5.57
N PRO A 32 33.86 -5.68 -4.54
CA PRO A 32 32.47 -6.17 -4.66
C PRO A 32 31.40 -5.16 -4.28
N LEU A 33 31.73 -3.97 -3.72
CA LEU A 33 30.69 -3.05 -3.23
C LEU A 33 30.22 -1.99 -4.24
N GLU A 34 30.91 -1.82 -5.37
CA GLU A 34 30.48 -0.89 -6.42
C GLU A 34 29.82 -1.55 -7.64
N ARG A 35 29.67 -2.84 -7.63
CA ARG A 35 28.82 -3.53 -8.62
C ARG A 35 27.53 -3.94 -7.95
N ARG A 36 26.50 -3.16 -8.12
CA ARG A 36 25.09 -3.50 -8.18
C ARG A 36 24.17 -2.38 -7.71
N LEU A 37 24.36 -1.20 -8.29
CA LEU A 37 23.26 -0.27 -8.44
C LEU A 37 22.86 -0.22 -9.94
N THR A 38 22.77 -1.37 -10.57
CA THR A 38 21.91 -1.50 -11.73
C THR A 38 20.54 -1.78 -11.17
N ASN A 39 19.62 -0.84 -11.33
CA ASN A 39 18.19 -1.03 -11.16
C ASN A 39 17.75 -2.27 -11.95
N VAL A 40 17.81 -3.43 -11.36
CA VAL A 40 16.93 -4.52 -11.74
C VAL A 40 15.67 -4.24 -10.92
N ASN A 41 14.66 -3.70 -11.55
CA ASN A 41 13.30 -3.71 -11.04
C ASN A 41 12.88 -5.19 -11.03
N ALA A 42 13.19 -5.88 -9.95
CA ALA A 42 12.83 -7.27 -9.70
C ALA A 42 11.40 -7.36 -9.14
N ASN A 43 10.50 -6.53 -9.65
CA ASN A 43 9.08 -6.60 -9.30
C ASN A 43 8.46 -7.75 -10.10
N LEU A 44 7.80 -8.68 -9.39
CA LEU A 44 6.92 -9.65 -10.02
C LEU A 44 5.95 -8.94 -10.98
N THR A 45 5.75 -9.52 -12.15
CA THR A 45 4.78 -9.01 -13.11
C THR A 45 3.36 -9.19 -12.58
N SER A 46 2.41 -8.40 -13.08
CA SER A 46 0.99 -8.58 -12.73
C SER A 46 0.50 -9.99 -13.01
N SER A 47 1.01 -10.68 -14.03
CA SER A 47 0.66 -12.06 -14.34
C SER A 47 1.19 -13.07 -13.30
N GLU A 48 2.36 -12.84 -12.73
CA GLU A 48 2.90 -13.68 -11.65
C GLU A 48 2.11 -13.49 -10.36
N TRP A 49 1.75 -12.26 -10.00
CA TRP A 49 0.88 -11.99 -8.86
C TRP A 49 -0.50 -12.66 -9.00
N ILE A 50 -1.11 -12.59 -10.18
CA ILE A 50 -2.38 -13.28 -10.45
C ILE A 50 -2.21 -14.79 -10.33
N SER A 51 -1.09 -15.36 -10.81
CA SER A 51 -0.79 -16.79 -10.65
C SER A 51 -0.69 -17.20 -9.18
N TYR A 52 -0.03 -16.40 -8.33
CA TYR A 52 0.05 -16.68 -6.91
C TYR A 52 -1.33 -16.59 -6.23
N ALA A 53 -2.13 -15.59 -6.57
CA ALA A 53 -3.50 -15.50 -6.08
C ALA A 53 -4.37 -16.70 -6.52
N GLN A 54 -4.19 -17.20 -7.75
CA GLN A 54 -4.88 -18.41 -8.23
C GLN A 54 -4.47 -19.68 -7.45
N ILE A 55 -3.19 -19.81 -7.11
CA ILE A 55 -2.71 -20.91 -6.25
C ILE A 55 -3.34 -20.79 -4.85
N ALA A 56 -3.30 -19.59 -4.24
CA ALA A 56 -3.89 -19.33 -2.93
C ALA A 56 -5.40 -19.56 -2.92
N TRP A 57 -6.11 -19.19 -4.01
CA TRP A 57 -7.56 -19.39 -4.14
C TRP A 57 -7.95 -20.88 -4.15
N ARG A 58 -7.05 -21.82 -4.43
CA ARG A 58 -7.32 -23.25 -4.34
C ARG A 58 -7.75 -23.67 -2.94
N TYR A 59 -7.21 -23.01 -1.90
CA TYR A 59 -7.66 -23.26 -0.53
C TYR A 59 -9.17 -23.03 -0.36
N PHE A 60 -9.70 -21.97 -0.95
CA PHE A 60 -11.11 -21.59 -0.80
C PHE A 60 -12.07 -22.37 -1.72
N GLN A 61 -11.64 -23.51 -2.26
CA GLN A 61 -12.54 -24.38 -3.01
C GLN A 61 -13.42 -25.23 -2.09
N PRO A 62 -14.68 -25.48 -2.48
CA PRO A 62 -15.56 -26.39 -1.75
C PRO A 62 -14.93 -27.78 -1.56
N GLY A 63 -14.94 -28.30 -0.35
CA GLY A 63 -14.33 -29.58 0.02
C GLY A 63 -12.83 -29.51 0.31
N ILE A 64 -12.18 -28.33 0.23
CA ILE A 64 -10.81 -28.10 0.68
C ILE A 64 -10.82 -27.23 1.93
N GLY A 65 -10.96 -25.93 1.81
CA GLY A 65 -11.05 -24.97 2.92
C GLY A 65 -12.44 -24.36 3.09
N VAL A 66 -13.45 -24.86 2.38
CA VAL A 66 -14.85 -24.44 2.49
C VAL A 66 -15.77 -25.64 2.54
N ASN A 67 -16.69 -25.66 3.48
CA ASN A 67 -17.69 -26.70 3.59
C ASN A 67 -18.71 -26.60 2.42
N PRO A 68 -18.90 -27.68 1.64
CA PRO A 68 -19.77 -27.63 0.46
C PRO A 68 -21.26 -27.52 0.78
N THR A 69 -21.68 -27.80 2.02
CA THR A 69 -23.08 -27.73 2.44
C THR A 69 -23.42 -26.38 3.03
N THR A 70 -22.63 -25.91 4.00
CA THR A 70 -22.87 -24.64 4.70
C THR A 70 -22.36 -23.42 3.93
N GLY A 71 -21.31 -23.61 3.11
CA GLY A 71 -20.59 -22.51 2.47
C GLY A 71 -19.64 -21.77 3.42
N LEU A 72 -19.53 -22.20 4.69
CA LEU A 72 -18.62 -21.62 5.66
C LEU A 72 -17.21 -22.19 5.46
N HIS A 73 -16.21 -21.37 5.71
CA HIS A 73 -14.82 -21.78 5.52
C HIS A 73 -14.25 -22.44 6.77
N TYR A 74 -13.10 -23.08 6.61
CA TYR A 74 -12.27 -23.62 7.67
C TYR A 74 -11.11 -22.66 7.92
N ALA A 75 -10.84 -22.27 9.17
CA ALA A 75 -9.64 -21.48 9.48
C ALA A 75 -8.34 -22.24 9.18
N ASN A 76 -8.39 -23.58 9.37
CA ASN A 76 -7.34 -24.50 8.99
C ASN A 76 -8.00 -25.74 8.36
N ARG A 77 -7.42 -26.27 7.27
CA ARG A 77 -7.95 -27.44 6.57
C ARG A 77 -8.29 -28.62 7.51
N ASP A 78 -7.49 -28.80 8.56
CA ASP A 78 -7.62 -29.92 9.49
C ASP A 78 -8.37 -29.50 10.79
N TRP A 79 -8.87 -28.27 10.86
CA TRP A 79 -9.67 -27.73 11.95
C TRP A 79 -10.90 -27.00 11.39
N HIS A 80 -12.01 -27.69 11.31
CA HIS A 80 -13.25 -27.28 10.63
C HIS A 80 -14.06 -26.26 11.45
N ARG A 81 -13.42 -25.19 11.87
CA ARG A 81 -13.95 -24.11 12.70
C ARG A 81 -13.39 -22.79 12.23
N PHE A 82 -14.00 -21.70 12.73
CA PHE A 82 -13.55 -20.34 12.45
C PHE A 82 -13.97 -19.37 13.56
N THR A 83 -13.25 -18.29 13.69
CA THR A 83 -13.57 -17.12 14.51
C THR A 83 -14.14 -15.99 13.64
N ASP A 84 -14.57 -14.89 14.24
CA ASP A 84 -14.94 -13.69 13.49
C ASP A 84 -13.74 -13.09 12.72
N TRP A 85 -12.49 -13.28 13.21
CA TRP A 85 -11.28 -12.93 12.47
C TRP A 85 -11.17 -13.70 11.16
N ASP A 86 -11.34 -15.00 11.23
CA ASP A 86 -11.25 -15.89 10.07
C ASP A 86 -12.41 -15.63 9.09
N LEU A 87 -13.60 -15.31 9.58
CA LEU A 87 -14.73 -14.96 8.71
C LEU A 87 -14.47 -13.65 7.97
N GLY A 88 -13.87 -12.66 8.63
CA GLY A 88 -13.37 -11.44 7.99
C GLY A 88 -12.32 -11.74 6.92
N THR A 89 -11.41 -12.67 7.20
CA THR A 89 -10.39 -13.16 6.27
C THR A 89 -11.01 -13.77 5.02
N TYR A 90 -12.06 -14.60 5.16
CA TYR A 90 -12.75 -15.20 4.02
C TYR A 90 -13.51 -14.17 3.17
N ILE A 91 -14.15 -13.18 3.80
CA ILE A 91 -14.81 -12.08 3.09
C ILE A 91 -13.78 -11.30 2.24
N PHE A 92 -12.62 -10.96 2.78
CA PHE A 92 -11.54 -10.30 2.02
C PHE A 92 -11.02 -11.17 0.88
N ALA A 93 -10.82 -12.47 1.11
CA ALA A 93 -10.39 -13.40 0.05
C ALA A 93 -11.37 -13.42 -1.13
N ILE A 94 -12.70 -13.41 -0.87
CA ILE A 94 -13.74 -13.35 -1.89
C ILE A 94 -13.68 -12.03 -2.67
N ILE A 95 -13.64 -10.89 -1.97
CA ILE A 95 -13.61 -9.56 -2.59
C ILE A 95 -12.36 -9.39 -3.46
N ASP A 96 -11.21 -9.77 -2.93
CA ASP A 96 -9.94 -9.59 -3.63
C ASP A 96 -9.81 -10.56 -4.83
N ALA A 97 -10.29 -11.81 -4.70
CA ALA A 97 -10.33 -12.75 -5.82
C ALA A 97 -11.30 -12.29 -6.94
N GLU A 98 -12.43 -11.68 -6.59
CA GLU A 98 -13.34 -11.09 -7.56
C GLU A 98 -12.68 -9.89 -8.28
N LYS A 99 -12.04 -8.99 -7.54
CA LYS A 99 -11.30 -7.83 -8.11
C LYS A 99 -10.16 -8.26 -9.05
N LEU A 100 -9.50 -9.36 -8.76
CA LEU A 100 -8.45 -9.94 -9.61
C LEU A 100 -8.99 -10.72 -10.82
N GLY A 101 -10.32 -10.86 -10.95
CA GLY A 101 -10.94 -11.65 -12.01
C GLY A 101 -10.75 -13.17 -11.87
N ILE A 102 -10.32 -13.66 -10.70
CA ILE A 102 -10.14 -15.08 -10.38
C ILE A 102 -11.48 -15.74 -10.05
N LEU A 103 -12.35 -14.99 -9.36
CA LEU A 103 -13.68 -15.43 -8.95
C LEU A 103 -14.74 -14.66 -9.73
N PRO A 104 -15.66 -15.33 -10.46
CA PRO A 104 -16.78 -14.65 -11.09
C PRO A 104 -17.76 -14.11 -10.03
N ALA A 105 -18.44 -13.01 -10.34
CA ALA A 105 -19.47 -12.45 -9.46
C ALA A 105 -20.62 -13.44 -9.26
N ASP A 106 -21.15 -13.97 -10.37
CA ASP A 106 -22.33 -14.82 -10.42
C ASP A 106 -22.00 -16.32 -10.55
N GLY A 107 -23.03 -17.14 -10.40
CA GLY A 107 -22.97 -18.59 -10.62
C GLY A 107 -22.79 -19.38 -9.33
N GLU A 108 -22.81 -20.71 -9.48
CA GLU A 108 -22.57 -21.62 -8.37
C GLU A 108 -21.13 -21.44 -7.86
N TRP A 109 -21.00 -21.15 -6.57
CA TRP A 109 -19.72 -20.84 -5.92
C TRP A 109 -19.06 -19.53 -6.40
N GLY A 110 -19.76 -18.65 -7.13
CA GLY A 110 -19.33 -17.29 -7.40
C GLY A 110 -19.32 -16.42 -6.13
N ALA A 111 -18.85 -15.19 -6.25
CA ALA A 111 -18.71 -14.28 -5.11
C ALA A 111 -20.07 -14.06 -4.41
N ASP A 112 -21.13 -13.78 -5.16
CA ASP A 112 -22.46 -13.51 -4.58
C ASP A 112 -23.06 -14.72 -3.88
N TYR A 113 -22.85 -15.93 -4.41
CA TYR A 113 -23.29 -17.16 -3.75
C TYR A 113 -22.63 -17.32 -2.38
N ARG A 114 -21.31 -17.19 -2.32
CA ARG A 114 -20.50 -17.31 -1.09
C ARG A 114 -20.86 -16.24 -0.07
N LEU A 115 -20.96 -15.00 -0.50
CA LEU A 115 -21.30 -13.86 0.35
C LEU A 115 -22.73 -13.98 0.92
N ASN A 116 -23.69 -14.48 0.14
CA ASN A 116 -25.02 -14.76 0.66
C ASN A 116 -24.99 -15.83 1.77
N LYS A 117 -24.23 -16.93 1.59
CA LYS A 117 -24.06 -17.95 2.64
C LYS A 117 -23.47 -17.38 3.93
N ILE A 118 -22.48 -16.48 3.81
CA ILE A 118 -21.88 -15.80 4.96
C ILE A 118 -22.90 -14.88 5.64
N LEU A 119 -23.65 -14.09 4.87
CA LEU A 119 -24.66 -13.18 5.43
C LEU A 119 -25.83 -13.95 6.07
N ASP A 120 -26.30 -15.04 5.45
CA ASP A 120 -27.32 -15.93 6.02
C ASP A 120 -26.86 -16.50 7.39
N PHE A 121 -25.58 -16.93 7.49
CA PHE A 121 -24.99 -17.35 8.75
C PHE A 121 -24.96 -16.20 9.77
N LEU A 122 -24.48 -15.02 9.41
CA LEU A 122 -24.42 -13.88 10.31
C LEU A 122 -25.78 -13.42 10.80
N GLU A 123 -26.82 -13.56 9.98
CA GLU A 123 -28.22 -13.26 10.34
C GLU A 123 -28.83 -14.29 11.30
N THR A 124 -28.33 -15.52 11.31
CA THR A 124 -28.95 -16.64 12.07
C THR A 124 -28.07 -17.26 13.15
N ARG A 125 -26.75 -17.01 13.13
CA ARG A 125 -25.79 -17.62 14.08
C ARG A 125 -26.20 -17.46 15.54
N PRO A 126 -25.93 -18.44 16.40
CA PRO A 126 -26.11 -18.28 17.84
C PRO A 126 -25.30 -17.09 18.37
N LEU A 127 -25.85 -16.38 19.35
CA LEU A 127 -25.20 -15.29 20.07
C LEU A 127 -25.26 -15.59 21.58
N THR A 128 -24.35 -14.98 22.33
CA THR A 128 -24.36 -15.04 23.81
C THR A 128 -25.62 -14.40 24.37
N SER A 129 -25.85 -14.54 25.69
CA SER A 129 -26.97 -13.88 26.39
C SER A 129 -26.95 -12.36 26.25
N ASP A 130 -25.78 -11.79 25.94
CA ASP A 130 -25.59 -10.36 25.73
C ASP A 130 -25.74 -9.93 24.26
N ASN A 131 -26.14 -10.85 23.38
CA ASN A 131 -26.18 -10.68 21.93
C ASN A 131 -24.82 -10.35 21.31
N LEU A 132 -23.75 -10.91 21.85
CA LEU A 132 -22.41 -10.85 21.28
C LEU A 132 -22.07 -12.14 20.52
N PRO A 133 -21.19 -12.10 19.50
CA PRO A 133 -20.72 -13.31 18.85
C PRO A 133 -19.88 -14.16 19.82
N TYR A 134 -19.99 -15.48 19.69
CA TYR A 134 -19.08 -16.41 20.37
C TYR A 134 -17.69 -16.36 19.75
N LEU A 135 -16.69 -16.80 20.53
CA LEU A 135 -15.29 -16.87 20.12
C LEU A 135 -15.08 -17.73 18.86
N VAL A 136 -15.74 -18.89 18.77
CA VAL A 136 -15.55 -19.87 17.71
C VAL A 136 -16.90 -20.45 17.28
N TYR A 137 -17.02 -20.73 15.99
CA TYR A 137 -18.15 -21.42 15.35
C TYR A 137 -17.69 -22.67 14.61
N ASP A 138 -18.58 -23.64 14.50
CA ASP A 138 -18.37 -24.89 13.75
C ASP A 138 -18.77 -24.70 12.30
N SER A 139 -17.87 -24.96 11.38
CA SER A 139 -18.10 -24.75 9.93
C SER A 139 -19.03 -25.78 9.30
N GLU A 140 -19.18 -26.96 9.92
CA GLU A 140 -20.05 -28.02 9.42
C GLU A 140 -21.54 -27.72 9.65
N THR A 141 -21.83 -27.01 10.75
CA THR A 141 -23.20 -26.78 11.20
C THR A 141 -23.59 -25.31 11.27
N GLY A 142 -22.63 -24.40 11.31
CA GLY A 142 -22.85 -22.98 11.68
C GLY A 142 -23.23 -22.78 13.16
N GLY A 143 -23.18 -23.84 13.96
CA GLY A 143 -23.47 -23.82 15.41
C GLY A 143 -22.22 -23.63 16.26
N LEU A 144 -22.37 -23.98 17.54
CA LEU A 144 -21.26 -23.94 18.51
C LEU A 144 -20.58 -25.30 18.61
N PRO A 145 -19.24 -25.34 18.61
CA PRO A 145 -18.51 -26.55 18.94
C PRO A 145 -18.83 -27.01 20.37
N PRO A 146 -18.88 -28.32 20.65
CA PRO A 146 -19.27 -28.85 21.96
C PRO A 146 -18.39 -28.41 23.13
N GLU A 147 -17.13 -28.06 22.86
CA GLU A 147 -16.13 -27.66 23.85
C GLU A 147 -16.13 -26.15 24.18
N ILE A 148 -16.93 -25.34 23.48
CA ILE A 148 -16.97 -23.88 23.72
C ILE A 148 -17.63 -23.62 25.07
N THR A 149 -16.95 -22.82 25.91
CA THR A 149 -17.50 -22.30 27.16
C THR A 149 -18.55 -21.24 26.83
N PRO A 150 -19.74 -21.32 27.43
CA PRO A 150 -20.75 -20.29 27.30
C PRO A 150 -20.19 -18.91 27.70
N GLN A 151 -20.41 -17.87 26.87
CA GLN A 151 -19.99 -16.48 27.06
C GLN A 151 -18.58 -16.10 26.62
N GLU A 152 -17.77 -16.99 26.04
CA GLU A 152 -16.50 -16.60 25.45
C GLU A 152 -16.73 -15.77 24.17
N THR A 153 -16.15 -14.56 24.16
CA THR A 153 -16.25 -13.57 23.06
C THR A 153 -14.88 -12.96 22.79
N ASN A 154 -14.66 -12.45 21.59
CA ASN A 154 -13.41 -11.77 21.22
C ASN A 154 -13.66 -10.46 20.46
N ILE A 155 -13.32 -9.34 21.09
CA ILE A 155 -13.44 -8.01 20.50
C ILE A 155 -12.48 -7.79 19.34
N TYR A 156 -11.30 -8.41 19.35
CA TYR A 156 -10.29 -8.27 18.29
C TYR A 156 -10.77 -8.92 17.00
N ASP A 157 -11.28 -10.14 17.10
CA ASP A 157 -11.84 -10.87 15.95
C ASP A 157 -13.05 -10.13 15.37
N THR A 158 -13.93 -9.63 16.23
CA THR A 158 -15.08 -8.81 15.83
C THR A 158 -14.64 -7.54 15.11
N GLY A 159 -13.61 -6.85 15.60
CA GLY A 159 -13.09 -5.63 14.94
C GLY A 159 -12.68 -5.87 13.49
N ARG A 160 -11.99 -6.99 13.21
CA ARG A 160 -11.66 -7.41 11.86
C ARG A 160 -12.88 -7.73 11.01
N LEU A 161 -13.84 -8.49 11.53
CA LEU A 161 -15.10 -8.76 10.83
C LEU A 161 -15.81 -7.46 10.44
N LEU A 162 -15.86 -6.47 11.31
CA LEU A 162 -16.48 -5.18 11.02
C LEU A 162 -15.76 -4.44 9.88
N ILE A 163 -14.43 -4.48 9.80
CA ILE A 163 -13.67 -3.93 8.65
C ILE A 163 -14.09 -4.64 7.36
N ALA A 164 -14.12 -5.97 7.37
CA ALA A 164 -14.49 -6.77 6.21
C ALA A 164 -15.95 -6.49 5.76
N LEU A 165 -16.89 -6.37 6.69
CA LEU A 165 -18.28 -6.04 6.40
C LEU A 165 -18.43 -4.61 5.84
N CYS A 166 -17.67 -3.63 6.34
CA CYS A 166 -17.66 -2.28 5.79
C CYS A 166 -17.10 -2.28 4.35
N THR A 167 -16.03 -3.02 4.12
CA THR A 167 -15.44 -3.19 2.78
C THR A 167 -16.43 -3.87 1.83
N LEU A 168 -17.11 -4.91 2.28
CA LEU A 168 -18.17 -5.59 1.52
C LEU A 168 -19.32 -4.63 1.18
N LYS A 169 -19.78 -3.85 2.14
CA LYS A 169 -20.83 -2.84 1.94
C LYS A 169 -20.46 -1.81 0.87
N THR A 170 -19.19 -1.44 0.81
CA THR A 170 -18.67 -0.52 -0.21
C THR A 170 -18.52 -1.19 -1.57
N HIS A 171 -18.02 -2.43 -1.60
CA HIS A 171 -17.77 -3.18 -2.83
C HIS A 171 -19.08 -3.66 -3.48
N LYS A 172 -20.05 -4.10 -2.67
CA LYS A 172 -21.37 -4.60 -3.10
C LYS A 172 -22.51 -3.90 -2.34
N PRO A 173 -22.91 -2.69 -2.75
CA PRO A 173 -23.92 -1.88 -2.04
C PRO A 173 -25.28 -2.57 -1.88
N GLN A 174 -25.60 -3.56 -2.71
CA GLN A 174 -26.85 -4.35 -2.58
C GLN A 174 -26.95 -5.09 -1.24
N TYR A 175 -25.84 -5.36 -0.55
CA TYR A 175 -25.83 -6.01 0.76
C TYR A 175 -25.89 -5.03 1.94
N ALA A 176 -25.85 -3.71 1.69
CA ALA A 176 -25.73 -2.69 2.74
C ALA A 176 -26.79 -2.83 3.83
N SER A 177 -28.06 -2.99 3.45
CA SER A 177 -29.16 -3.11 4.43
C SER A 177 -29.07 -4.37 5.30
N ARG A 178 -28.61 -5.50 4.75
CA ARG A 178 -28.40 -6.74 5.51
C ARG A 178 -27.27 -6.56 6.52
N ILE A 179 -26.15 -5.98 6.07
CA ILE A 179 -24.97 -5.71 6.91
C ILE A 179 -25.34 -4.76 8.05
N ASP A 180 -26.02 -3.65 7.75
CA ASP A 180 -26.44 -2.70 8.78
C ASP A 180 -27.38 -3.34 9.80
N ASN A 181 -28.31 -4.21 9.35
CA ASN A 181 -29.18 -4.94 10.28
C ASN A 181 -28.41 -5.91 11.18
N ILE A 182 -27.42 -6.65 10.64
CA ILE A 182 -26.55 -7.55 11.42
C ILE A 182 -25.77 -6.76 12.49
N VAL A 183 -25.15 -5.67 12.08
CA VAL A 183 -24.18 -4.94 12.93
C VAL A 183 -24.89 -4.02 13.92
N LEU A 184 -25.92 -3.29 13.50
CA LEU A 184 -26.53 -2.23 14.32
C LEU A 184 -27.77 -2.70 15.11
N ASN A 185 -28.45 -3.75 14.64
CA ASN A 185 -29.71 -4.19 15.27
C ASN A 185 -29.62 -5.56 15.92
N ARG A 186 -28.87 -6.51 15.32
CA ARG A 186 -28.84 -7.88 15.83
C ARG A 186 -27.78 -8.11 16.91
N CYS A 187 -26.57 -7.53 16.73
CA CYS A 187 -25.46 -7.68 17.66
C CYS A 187 -25.35 -6.46 18.60
N ASN A 188 -25.15 -6.71 19.89
CA ASN A 188 -24.97 -5.63 20.86
C ASN A 188 -23.50 -5.23 21.01
N TYR A 189 -22.90 -4.74 19.94
CA TYR A 189 -21.50 -4.33 19.95
C TYR A 189 -21.19 -3.14 20.87
N THR A 190 -22.20 -2.42 21.36
CA THR A 190 -22.02 -1.38 22.37
C THR A 190 -21.32 -1.91 23.63
N LYS A 191 -21.56 -3.18 24.01
CA LYS A 191 -20.84 -3.81 25.11
C LYS A 191 -19.34 -3.99 24.87
N PHE A 192 -18.92 -4.23 23.62
CA PHE A 192 -17.50 -4.22 23.27
C PHE A 192 -16.92 -2.81 23.32
N VAL A 193 -17.67 -1.81 22.85
CA VAL A 193 -17.24 -0.41 22.90
C VAL A 193 -17.01 0.06 24.34
N GLU A 194 -17.89 -0.28 25.27
CA GLU A 194 -17.74 0.04 26.71
C GLU A 194 -16.44 -0.53 27.30
N ASN A 195 -16.01 -1.70 26.82
CA ASN A 195 -14.84 -2.43 27.29
C ASN A 195 -13.71 -2.44 26.23
N PHE A 196 -13.69 -1.47 25.31
CA PHE A 196 -12.68 -1.42 24.26
C PHE A 196 -11.27 -1.43 24.87
N PRO A 197 -10.30 -2.20 24.30
CA PRO A 197 -8.96 -2.35 24.87
C PRO A 197 -8.28 -0.99 25.07
N THR A 198 -7.56 -0.89 26.17
CA THR A 198 -6.65 0.23 26.43
C THR A 198 -5.24 -0.18 26.03
N GLY A 199 -4.45 0.77 25.59
CA GLY A 199 -3.06 0.52 25.18
C GLY A 199 -2.78 1.05 23.78
N THR A 200 -1.59 0.72 23.32
CA THR A 200 -1.08 1.21 22.04
C THR A 200 -0.41 0.05 21.33
N SER A 201 -1.00 -0.39 20.23
CA SER A 201 -0.43 -1.41 19.34
C SER A 201 -1.06 -1.30 17.94
N PRO A 202 -0.42 -1.80 16.87
CA PRO A 202 -1.02 -1.92 15.56
C PRO A 202 -2.35 -2.67 15.54
N GLU A 203 -2.50 -3.70 16.35
CA GLU A 203 -3.73 -4.49 16.46
C GLU A 203 -4.90 -3.66 17.02
N ILE A 204 -4.69 -2.90 18.10
CA ILE A 204 -5.72 -2.03 18.70
C ILE A 204 -6.10 -0.91 17.72
N TYR A 205 -5.12 -0.32 17.03
CA TYR A 205 -5.37 0.65 15.97
C TYR A 205 -6.24 0.04 14.85
N TYR A 206 -5.87 -1.14 14.37
CA TYR A 206 -6.56 -1.82 13.28
C TYR A 206 -8.03 -2.09 13.62
N ILE A 207 -8.31 -2.74 14.76
CA ILE A 207 -9.68 -3.10 15.12
C ILE A 207 -10.56 -1.87 15.44
N ALA A 208 -9.98 -0.76 15.89
CA ALA A 208 -10.71 0.48 16.15
C ALA A 208 -11.41 1.01 14.89
N HIS A 209 -10.81 0.84 13.72
CA HIS A 209 -11.41 1.22 12.45
C HIS A 209 -12.71 0.45 12.18
N GLY A 210 -12.78 -0.84 12.49
CA GLY A 210 -13.97 -1.65 12.31
C GLY A 210 -15.18 -1.09 13.08
N PHE A 211 -14.98 -0.77 14.33
CA PHE A 211 -16.02 -0.14 15.15
C PHE A 211 -16.37 1.26 14.65
N LYS A 212 -15.36 2.08 14.33
CA LYS A 212 -15.57 3.45 13.85
C LYS A 212 -16.38 3.52 12.56
N TYR A 213 -16.19 2.59 11.63
CA TYR A 213 -16.89 2.55 10.35
C TYR A 213 -18.41 2.40 10.50
N PHE A 214 -18.88 1.76 11.56
CA PHE A 214 -20.30 1.62 11.87
C PHE A 214 -20.82 2.65 12.88
N GLY A 215 -20.05 3.71 13.16
CA GLY A 215 -20.45 4.80 14.03
C GLY A 215 -20.25 4.53 15.53
N PHE A 216 -19.67 3.41 15.91
CA PHE A 216 -19.30 3.16 17.29
C PHE A 216 -18.08 4.00 17.67
N SER A 217 -18.17 4.74 18.78
CA SER A 217 -17.08 5.60 19.25
C SER A 217 -17.14 5.81 20.74
N ASN A 218 -15.98 5.93 21.36
CA ASN A 218 -15.73 6.44 22.70
C ASN A 218 -14.27 6.93 22.78
N ASP A 219 -13.87 7.48 23.93
CA ASP A 219 -12.52 8.01 24.14
C ASP A 219 -11.41 6.97 23.86
N ARG A 220 -11.66 5.68 24.12
CA ARG A 220 -10.67 4.61 23.90
C ARG A 220 -10.50 4.31 22.40
N ILE A 221 -11.59 4.27 21.65
CA ILE A 221 -11.55 4.08 20.19
C ILE A 221 -10.84 5.27 19.53
N GLU A 222 -11.19 6.52 19.90
CA GLU A 222 -10.52 7.70 19.36
C GLU A 222 -9.03 7.74 19.74
N ALA A 223 -8.71 7.33 20.96
CA ALA A 223 -7.32 7.18 21.38
C ALA A 223 -6.60 6.08 20.58
N ALA A 224 -7.25 4.98 20.24
CA ALA A 224 -6.67 3.93 19.40
C ALA A 224 -6.41 4.43 17.98
N LEU A 225 -7.37 5.14 17.36
CA LEU A 225 -7.24 5.70 16.01
C LEU A 225 -6.11 6.74 15.89
N SER A 226 -5.80 7.46 16.96
CA SER A 226 -4.67 8.41 17.03
C SER A 226 -3.35 7.79 17.49
N SER A 227 -3.30 6.48 17.69
CA SER A 227 -2.13 5.80 18.30
C SER A 227 -0.88 5.72 17.40
N PRO A 228 -0.92 5.71 16.05
CA PRO A 228 0.30 5.59 15.25
C PRO A 228 1.34 6.66 15.58
N ARG A 229 0.92 7.91 15.70
CA ARG A 229 1.81 9.00 16.12
C ARG A 229 2.43 8.75 17.49
N ARG A 230 1.63 8.29 18.47
CA ARG A 230 2.14 7.98 19.82
C ARG A 230 3.09 6.78 19.84
N MET A 231 2.93 5.83 18.92
CA MET A 231 3.88 4.73 18.76
C MET A 231 5.23 5.23 18.25
N VAL A 232 5.24 6.12 17.25
CA VAL A 232 6.48 6.67 16.68
C VAL A 232 7.18 7.64 17.64
N GLU A 233 6.44 8.50 18.33
CA GLU A 233 6.98 9.51 19.25
C GLU A 233 7.22 8.97 20.67
N GLY A 234 6.76 7.77 21.00
CA GLY A 234 6.84 7.16 22.32
C GLY A 234 8.14 6.42 22.60
N GLU A 235 8.08 5.50 23.54
CA GLU A 235 9.22 4.64 23.90
C GLU A 235 9.64 3.78 22.72
N GLN A 236 10.96 3.70 22.48
CA GLN A 236 11.55 2.98 21.36
C GLN A 236 12.46 1.85 21.85
N ILE A 237 12.62 0.84 21.02
CA ILE A 237 13.55 -0.27 21.23
C ILE A 237 14.39 -0.45 19.96
N GLU A 238 15.70 -0.71 20.13
CA GLU A 238 16.58 -0.95 19.01
C GLU A 238 16.83 -2.44 18.79
N THR A 239 16.84 -2.87 17.52
CA THR A 239 17.24 -4.22 17.13
C THR A 239 17.88 -4.19 15.75
N TYR A 240 19.06 -4.80 15.60
CA TYR A 240 19.86 -4.83 14.36
C TYR A 240 20.03 -3.44 13.70
N GLY A 241 20.21 -2.38 14.51
CA GLY A 241 20.36 -1.00 14.02
C GLY A 241 19.07 -0.32 13.55
N VAL A 242 17.91 -0.94 13.77
CA VAL A 242 16.61 -0.35 13.49
C VAL A 242 15.91 0.02 14.79
N THR A 243 15.47 1.26 14.89
CA THR A 243 14.69 1.76 16.03
C THR A 243 13.21 1.57 15.77
N LEU A 244 12.54 0.78 16.62
CA LEU A 244 11.13 0.41 16.55
C LEU A 244 10.35 0.95 17.76
N PRO A 245 9.04 1.20 17.64
CA PRO A 245 8.19 1.44 18.80
C PRO A 245 8.25 0.28 19.79
N ASN A 246 8.42 0.57 21.10
CA ASN A 246 8.41 -0.45 22.14
C ASN A 246 6.97 -0.89 22.49
N VAL A 247 6.25 -1.41 21.49
CA VAL A 247 4.90 -1.97 21.59
C VAL A 247 4.87 -3.36 20.96
N LYS A 248 3.79 -4.12 21.14
CA LYS A 248 3.64 -5.41 20.44
C LYS A 248 3.65 -5.19 18.93
N LEU A 249 4.67 -5.73 18.24
CA LEU A 249 4.79 -5.70 16.77
C LEU A 249 4.89 -7.12 16.23
N ILE A 250 3.99 -7.43 15.31
CA ILE A 250 3.95 -8.66 14.54
C ILE A 250 3.46 -8.32 13.12
N SER A 251 3.92 -9.03 12.10
CA SER A 251 3.63 -8.64 10.71
C SER A 251 2.15 -8.78 10.33
N GLU A 252 1.39 -9.67 10.95
CA GLU A 252 -0.03 -9.92 10.61
C GLU A 252 -0.84 -8.62 10.56
N GLN A 253 -0.91 -7.90 11.69
CA GLN A 253 -1.70 -6.68 11.80
C GLN A 253 -1.13 -5.52 10.98
N ILE A 254 0.19 -5.50 10.78
CA ILE A 254 0.84 -4.52 9.90
C ILE A 254 0.36 -4.70 8.46
N LEU A 255 0.43 -5.93 7.94
CA LEU A 255 0.06 -6.24 6.56
C LEU A 255 -1.45 -6.06 6.32
N HIS A 256 -2.30 -6.50 7.25
CA HIS A 256 -3.74 -6.24 7.15
C HIS A 256 -4.04 -4.75 7.10
N THR A 257 -3.44 -3.95 7.98
CA THR A 257 -3.63 -2.50 7.97
C THR A 257 -3.20 -1.88 6.64
N MET A 258 -2.07 -2.31 6.09
CA MET A 258 -1.55 -1.78 4.83
C MET A 258 -2.39 -2.16 3.60
N PHE A 259 -3.03 -3.34 3.60
CA PHE A 259 -3.81 -3.82 2.46
C PHE A 259 -5.29 -3.46 2.53
N GLU A 260 -5.84 -3.31 3.71
CA GLU A 260 -7.29 -3.20 3.95
C GLU A 260 -7.72 -1.80 4.38
N LEU A 261 -6.80 -1.00 4.89
CA LEU A 261 -7.05 0.37 5.33
C LEU A 261 -6.22 1.38 4.53
N LYS A 262 -6.44 2.67 4.79
CA LYS A 262 -5.59 3.78 4.30
C LYS A 262 -4.88 4.41 5.51
N PRO A 263 -3.81 3.78 6.03
CA PRO A 263 -3.13 4.27 7.22
C PRO A 263 -2.39 5.59 6.94
N ASP A 264 -2.21 6.39 8.00
CA ASP A 264 -1.44 7.62 7.95
C ASP A 264 0.08 7.39 7.78
N SER A 265 0.85 8.46 7.64
CA SER A 265 2.31 8.39 7.49
C SER A 265 3.01 7.76 8.69
N TYR A 266 2.51 7.98 9.90
CA TYR A 266 3.10 7.37 11.11
C TYR A 266 2.96 5.85 11.10
N PHE A 267 1.80 5.33 10.69
CA PHE A 267 1.63 3.87 10.59
C PHE A 267 2.46 3.29 9.44
N ARG A 268 2.56 3.98 8.30
CA ARG A 268 3.45 3.57 7.20
C ARG A 268 4.92 3.53 7.63
N GLU A 269 5.37 4.46 8.48
CA GLU A 269 6.70 4.43 9.07
C GLU A 269 6.90 3.18 9.94
N ILE A 270 5.93 2.84 10.79
CA ILE A 270 5.97 1.62 11.61
C ILE A 270 6.07 0.38 10.71
N ALA A 271 5.23 0.30 9.67
CA ALA A 271 5.22 -0.82 8.73
C ALA A 271 6.58 -0.99 8.04
N TYR A 272 7.15 0.10 7.53
CA TYR A 272 8.46 0.07 6.87
C TYR A 272 9.59 -0.33 7.84
N LYS A 273 9.63 0.24 9.03
CA LYS A 273 10.65 -0.11 10.04
C LYS A 273 10.50 -1.56 10.52
N THR A 274 9.27 -2.06 10.63
CA THR A 274 9.00 -3.47 10.97
C THR A 274 9.55 -4.43 9.89
N TYR A 275 9.36 -4.08 8.63
CA TYR A 275 9.99 -4.78 7.50
C TYR A 275 11.52 -4.69 7.57
N LEU A 276 12.06 -3.46 7.70
CA LEU A 276 13.50 -3.20 7.70
C LEU A 276 14.24 -3.97 8.81
N ALA A 277 13.63 -4.11 9.98
CA ALA A 277 14.22 -4.88 11.08
C ALA A 277 14.41 -6.36 10.70
N GLN A 278 13.51 -6.93 9.90
CA GLN A 278 13.62 -8.31 9.42
C GLN A 278 14.72 -8.45 8.36
N GLU A 279 14.81 -7.52 7.43
CA GLU A 279 15.92 -7.45 6.47
C GLU A 279 17.28 -7.31 7.19
N LYS A 280 17.37 -6.42 8.19
CA LYS A 280 18.61 -6.22 8.96
C LYS A 280 18.97 -7.43 9.85
N ARG A 281 17.98 -8.16 10.35
CA ARG A 281 18.23 -9.45 11.02
C ARG A 281 18.84 -10.45 10.04
N TRP A 282 18.31 -10.56 8.84
CA TRP A 282 18.87 -11.42 7.80
C TRP A 282 20.30 -11.03 7.43
N GLU A 283 20.57 -9.74 7.21
CA GLU A 283 21.93 -9.26 6.92
C GLU A 283 22.93 -9.64 8.04
N ALA A 284 22.50 -9.58 9.31
CA ALA A 284 23.33 -9.85 10.46
C ALA A 284 23.53 -11.35 10.74
N THR A 285 22.51 -12.18 10.46
CA THR A 285 22.50 -13.60 10.87
C THR A 285 22.64 -14.57 9.70
N GLY A 286 22.35 -14.13 8.49
CA GLY A 286 22.24 -15.00 7.30
C GLY A 286 20.93 -15.79 7.22
N ASN A 287 20.07 -15.73 8.25
CA ASN A 287 18.81 -16.45 8.28
C ASN A 287 17.68 -15.58 7.71
N PHE A 288 16.98 -16.06 6.70
CA PHE A 288 15.77 -15.40 6.24
C PHE A 288 14.76 -15.19 7.38
N THR A 289 14.08 -14.07 7.36
CA THR A 289 13.19 -13.65 8.45
C THR A 289 11.88 -13.12 7.89
N ALA A 290 10.77 -13.77 8.22
CA ALA A 290 9.42 -13.31 7.86
C ALA A 290 8.46 -13.62 9.03
N PHE A 291 8.72 -12.96 10.16
CA PHE A 291 8.02 -13.17 11.43
C PHE A 291 6.58 -12.70 11.37
N THR A 292 5.67 -13.61 11.72
CA THR A 292 4.25 -13.31 11.89
C THR A 292 3.61 -14.36 12.82
N GLU A 293 2.30 -14.45 12.88
CA GLU A 293 1.59 -15.55 13.54
C GLU A 293 1.15 -16.59 12.52
N GLY A 294 0.97 -17.84 12.93
CA GLY A 294 0.47 -18.86 12.03
C GLY A 294 0.32 -20.24 12.66
N ALA A 295 -0.28 -21.13 11.89
CA ALA A 295 -0.45 -22.50 12.31
C ALA A 295 0.87 -23.27 12.23
N TYR A 296 1.03 -24.25 13.12
CA TYR A 296 2.17 -25.14 13.20
C TYR A 296 1.67 -26.58 13.18
N ASP A 297 2.32 -27.43 12.42
CA ASP A 297 1.84 -28.80 12.12
C ASP A 297 1.93 -29.77 13.30
N VAL A 298 2.64 -29.39 14.36
CA VAL A 298 2.76 -30.14 15.61
C VAL A 298 2.46 -29.23 16.80
N TYR A 299 2.29 -29.81 17.99
CA TYR A 299 2.13 -29.00 19.21
C TYR A 299 3.23 -27.93 19.32
N PRO A 300 2.86 -26.65 19.57
CA PRO A 300 1.60 -26.12 20.11
C PRO A 300 0.50 -25.77 19.09
N TYR A 301 0.61 -26.14 17.83
CA TYR A 301 -0.34 -25.99 16.71
C TYR A 301 -0.60 -24.55 16.23
N TYR A 302 -0.33 -23.53 17.05
CA TYR A 302 -0.40 -22.12 16.65
C TYR A 302 0.67 -21.31 17.37
N ILE A 303 1.40 -20.50 16.64
CA ILE A 303 2.57 -19.76 17.13
C ILE A 303 2.47 -18.27 16.77
N TYR A 304 3.07 -17.45 17.61
CA TYR A 304 3.23 -16.01 17.44
C TYR A 304 4.71 -15.68 17.46
N GLU A 305 5.20 -15.09 16.39
CA GLU A 305 6.58 -14.63 16.26
C GLU A 305 6.61 -13.10 16.30
N TYR A 306 6.77 -12.57 17.50
CA TYR A 306 6.85 -11.13 17.73
C TYR A 306 8.21 -10.57 17.34
N ILE A 307 8.23 -9.53 16.52
CA ILE A 307 9.41 -8.72 16.26
C ILE A 307 9.74 -7.88 17.49
N VAL A 308 8.71 -7.29 18.12
CA VAL A 308 8.80 -6.64 19.44
C VAL A 308 7.69 -7.16 20.33
N LEU A 309 8.08 -7.66 21.49
CA LEU A 309 7.20 -7.97 22.61
C LEU A 309 7.82 -7.33 23.87
N PRO A 310 7.38 -6.12 24.25
CA PRO A 310 8.05 -5.34 25.29
C PRO A 310 8.36 -6.13 26.56
N PRO A 311 9.55 -6.01 27.13
CA PRO A 311 10.66 -5.15 26.74
C PRO A 311 11.69 -5.84 25.80
N ARG A 312 11.30 -6.86 25.03
CA ARG A 312 12.21 -7.69 24.23
C ARG A 312 11.83 -7.71 22.75
N THR A 313 12.79 -8.13 21.93
CA THR A 313 12.62 -8.38 20.49
C THR A 313 12.79 -9.86 20.16
N TRP A 314 12.23 -10.31 19.06
CA TRP A 314 12.35 -11.68 18.49
C TRP A 314 11.90 -12.76 19.47
N VAL A 315 10.64 -12.68 19.88
CA VAL A 315 10.04 -13.59 20.88
C VAL A 315 9.04 -14.50 20.21
N LEU A 316 9.22 -15.81 20.41
CA LEU A 316 8.28 -16.84 19.98
C LEU A 316 7.44 -17.28 21.16
N LEU A 317 6.12 -17.30 20.99
CA LEU A 317 5.20 -17.81 22.01
C LEU A 317 3.98 -18.51 21.41
N SER A 318 3.28 -19.26 22.24
CA SER A 318 1.94 -19.76 21.94
C SER A 318 0.98 -19.40 23.09
N LEU A 319 -0.22 -18.95 22.73
CA LEU A 319 -1.22 -18.53 23.74
C LEU A 319 -1.59 -19.66 24.67
N GLY A 320 -1.66 -19.36 25.97
CA GLY A 320 -1.95 -20.34 27.01
C GLY A 320 -0.76 -21.23 27.39
N ILE A 321 0.36 -21.19 26.65
CA ILE A 321 1.57 -21.98 26.91
C ILE A 321 2.71 -21.06 27.38
N GLY A 322 2.85 -19.88 26.79
CA GLY A 322 3.97 -18.97 27.01
C GLY A 322 5.01 -19.08 25.92
N GLU A 323 6.25 -18.71 26.25
CA GLU A 323 7.37 -18.78 25.31
C GLU A 323 7.70 -20.23 24.95
N ILE A 324 8.08 -20.40 23.69
CA ILE A 324 8.40 -21.72 23.11
C ILE A 324 9.81 -21.68 22.51
N ASP A 325 10.50 -22.80 22.59
CA ASP A 325 11.84 -23.00 22.03
C ASP A 325 11.76 -23.90 20.79
N ILE A 326 11.41 -23.28 19.67
CA ILE A 326 11.37 -23.94 18.36
C ILE A 326 12.13 -23.07 17.34
N PRO A 327 12.64 -23.67 16.23
CA PRO A 327 13.17 -22.86 15.14
C PRO A 327 12.11 -21.89 14.61
N PRO A 328 12.45 -20.60 14.43
CA PRO A 328 11.54 -19.63 13.82
C PRO A 328 11.06 -20.06 12.44
N VAL A 329 9.82 -19.71 12.11
CA VAL A 329 9.20 -19.99 10.83
C VAL A 329 9.32 -18.77 9.91
N ILE A 330 9.73 -19.01 8.69
CA ILE A 330 9.76 -18.02 7.61
C ILE A 330 8.43 -18.14 6.89
N PHE A 331 7.46 -17.30 7.27
CA PHE A 331 6.09 -17.38 6.77
C PHE A 331 5.94 -16.79 5.37
N ILE A 332 5.40 -17.59 4.43
CA ILE A 332 5.21 -17.14 3.04
C ILE A 332 4.25 -15.94 2.92
N LYS A 333 3.22 -15.86 3.77
CA LYS A 333 2.29 -14.74 3.76
C LYS A 333 2.96 -13.41 4.10
N ALA A 334 3.90 -13.40 5.06
CA ALA A 334 4.67 -12.21 5.40
C ALA A 334 5.70 -11.89 4.32
N ALA A 335 6.35 -12.90 3.74
CA ALA A 335 7.30 -12.73 2.64
C ALA A 335 6.64 -12.08 1.41
N LEU A 336 5.54 -12.64 0.91
CA LEU A 336 4.79 -12.07 -0.21
C LEU A 336 4.12 -10.73 0.16
N GLY A 337 3.64 -10.59 1.40
CA GLY A 337 3.09 -9.33 1.88
C GLY A 337 4.09 -8.18 1.80
N TYR A 338 5.29 -8.36 2.33
CA TYR A 338 6.34 -7.35 2.23
C TYR A 338 6.89 -7.17 0.82
N HIS A 339 6.92 -8.23 0.01
CA HIS A 339 7.29 -8.11 -1.39
C HIS A 339 6.29 -7.24 -2.18
N ALA A 340 5.00 -7.38 -1.92
CA ALA A 340 3.96 -6.53 -2.52
C ALA A 340 4.07 -5.06 -2.09
N LEU A 341 4.51 -4.80 -0.84
CA LEU A 341 4.68 -3.44 -0.33
C LEU A 341 5.97 -2.78 -0.83
N TYR A 342 7.09 -3.51 -0.83
CA TYR A 342 8.42 -2.91 -0.92
C TYR A 342 9.27 -3.38 -2.10
N GLY A 343 9.10 -4.61 -2.60
CA GLY A 343 9.74 -5.13 -3.82
C GLY A 343 11.27 -5.02 -3.82
N THR A 344 11.93 -5.34 -2.70
CA THR A 344 13.39 -5.21 -2.55
C THR A 344 14.13 -6.49 -2.95
N GLU A 345 15.45 -6.42 -3.14
CA GLU A 345 16.31 -7.60 -3.40
C GLU A 345 16.18 -8.65 -2.28
N TYR A 346 16.02 -8.20 -1.04
CA TYR A 346 15.77 -9.09 0.09
C TYR A 346 14.44 -9.85 -0.06
N THR A 347 13.34 -9.13 -0.28
CA THR A 347 12.02 -9.76 -0.41
C THR A 347 11.93 -10.66 -1.63
N GLU A 348 12.60 -10.31 -2.74
CA GLU A 348 12.69 -11.17 -3.91
C GLU A 348 13.43 -12.47 -3.59
N SER A 349 14.63 -12.38 -2.98
CA SER A 349 15.41 -13.55 -2.57
C SER A 349 14.63 -14.46 -1.60
N LEU A 350 13.88 -13.84 -0.68
CA LEU A 350 13.03 -14.54 0.28
C LEU A 350 11.89 -15.30 -0.40
N VAL A 351 11.21 -14.67 -1.35
CA VAL A 351 10.13 -15.31 -2.14
C VAL A 351 10.71 -16.44 -3.01
N GLN A 352 11.84 -16.22 -3.68
CA GLN A 352 12.50 -17.25 -4.49
C GLN A 352 12.92 -18.46 -3.66
N TYR A 353 13.36 -18.25 -2.41
CA TYR A 353 13.69 -19.34 -1.49
C TYR A 353 12.46 -20.15 -1.08
N LEU A 354 11.35 -19.50 -0.77
CA LEU A 354 10.16 -20.16 -0.23
C LEU A 354 9.30 -20.86 -1.30
N MET A 355 9.10 -20.20 -2.45
CA MET A 355 8.14 -20.65 -3.46
C MET A 355 8.25 -22.12 -3.88
N PRO A 356 9.44 -22.69 -4.14
CA PRO A 356 9.57 -24.10 -4.52
C PRO A 356 9.16 -25.10 -3.44
N GLN A 357 9.06 -24.65 -2.18
CA GLN A 357 8.87 -25.50 -1.01
C GLN A 357 7.44 -25.46 -0.47
N VAL A 358 6.72 -24.33 -0.65
CA VAL A 358 5.44 -24.09 0.03
C VAL A 358 4.21 -24.17 -0.88
N VAL A 359 4.40 -24.31 -2.19
CA VAL A 359 3.28 -24.45 -3.13
C VAL A 359 2.74 -25.88 -3.09
N SER A 360 1.42 -26.02 -2.94
CA SER A 360 0.73 -27.29 -3.02
C SER A 360 -0.40 -27.27 -4.07
N ASP A 361 -1.04 -28.41 -4.30
CA ASP A 361 -2.24 -28.53 -5.14
C ASP A 361 -3.48 -27.89 -4.51
N GLN A 362 -3.47 -27.63 -3.19
CA GLN A 362 -4.58 -27.08 -2.42
C GLN A 362 -4.36 -25.64 -1.92
N GLY A 363 -3.25 -24.99 -2.28
CA GLY A 363 -2.89 -23.65 -1.86
C GLY A 363 -1.46 -23.58 -1.34
N PHE A 364 -1.17 -22.55 -0.54
CA PHE A 364 0.14 -22.37 0.08
C PHE A 364 0.19 -22.94 1.50
N TYR A 365 1.25 -23.68 1.80
CA TYR A 365 1.65 -24.02 3.16
C TYR A 365 2.08 -22.77 3.93
N GLU A 366 2.12 -22.84 5.27
CA GLU A 366 2.48 -21.70 6.13
C GLU A 366 3.89 -21.15 5.84
N GLY A 367 4.88 -22.00 5.65
CA GLY A 367 6.26 -21.58 5.44
C GLY A 367 7.27 -22.68 5.61
N VAL A 368 8.50 -22.25 5.90
CA VAL A 368 9.67 -23.12 6.14
C VAL A 368 10.36 -22.60 7.40
N ASP A 369 10.74 -23.46 8.35
CA ASP A 369 11.49 -23.01 9.52
C ASP A 369 12.99 -22.76 9.19
N GLU A 370 13.70 -22.09 10.12
CA GLU A 370 15.13 -21.76 9.92
C GLU A 370 16.03 -23.00 9.75
N THR A 371 15.54 -24.22 10.01
CA THR A 371 16.26 -25.47 9.72
C THR A 371 16.01 -26.01 8.31
N GLY A 372 15.11 -25.41 7.55
CA GLY A 372 14.69 -25.84 6.21
C GLY A 372 13.53 -26.84 6.22
N ARG A 373 12.85 -27.05 7.36
CA ARG A 373 11.67 -27.91 7.44
C ARG A 373 10.43 -27.16 6.98
N VAL A 374 9.71 -27.70 6.03
CA VAL A 374 8.41 -27.17 5.59
C VAL A 374 7.37 -27.35 6.69
N ILE A 375 6.53 -26.34 6.88
CA ILE A 375 5.35 -26.37 7.75
C ILE A 375 4.11 -26.62 6.88
N PRO A 376 3.69 -27.88 6.67
CA PRO A 376 2.71 -28.25 5.65
C PRO A 376 1.27 -28.02 6.09
N THR A 377 1.02 -26.97 6.85
CA THR A 377 -0.31 -26.58 7.31
C THR A 377 -0.94 -25.63 6.30
N LEU A 378 -2.21 -25.82 6.00
CA LEU A 378 -3.00 -24.98 5.09
C LEU A 378 -4.03 -24.19 5.89
N THR A 379 -3.96 -22.86 5.79
CA THR A 379 -4.88 -21.95 6.51
C THR A 379 -5.50 -20.93 5.58
N ASP A 380 -6.65 -20.42 5.99
CA ASP A 380 -7.33 -19.29 5.36
C ASP A 380 -6.49 -18.01 5.46
N LYS A 381 -5.86 -17.74 6.62
CA LYS A 381 -5.04 -16.54 6.88
C LYS A 381 -3.88 -16.41 5.88
N THR A 382 -3.12 -17.48 5.70
CA THR A 382 -1.99 -17.48 4.75
C THR A 382 -2.47 -17.30 3.32
N ASN A 383 -3.48 -18.04 2.89
CA ASN A 383 -3.95 -17.97 1.53
C ASN A 383 -4.71 -16.66 1.21
N SER A 384 -5.48 -16.12 2.15
CA SER A 384 -6.13 -14.82 1.99
C SER A 384 -5.11 -13.67 1.91
N MET A 385 -4.11 -13.64 2.79
CA MET A 385 -3.08 -12.61 2.79
C MET A 385 -2.33 -12.55 1.45
N ILE A 386 -2.06 -13.71 0.83
CA ILE A 386 -1.42 -13.78 -0.49
C ILE A 386 -2.33 -13.21 -1.58
N ILE A 387 -3.64 -13.48 -1.52
CA ILE A 387 -4.60 -12.88 -2.47
C ILE A 387 -4.66 -11.35 -2.29
N SER A 388 -4.69 -10.87 -1.04
CA SER A 388 -4.69 -9.43 -0.76
C SER A 388 -3.38 -8.75 -1.18
N ALA A 389 -2.23 -9.41 -0.99
CA ALA A 389 -0.94 -8.94 -1.49
C ALA A 389 -0.92 -8.86 -3.03
N ALA A 390 -1.44 -9.87 -3.70
CA ALA A 390 -1.54 -9.90 -5.16
C ALA A 390 -2.47 -8.80 -5.68
N ARG A 391 -3.63 -8.58 -5.07
CA ARG A 391 -4.52 -7.47 -5.41
C ARG A 391 -3.79 -6.13 -5.24
N TYR A 392 -3.15 -5.90 -4.11
CA TYR A 392 -2.43 -4.66 -3.83
C TYR A 392 -1.31 -4.40 -4.84
N ALA A 393 -0.55 -5.44 -5.20
CA ALA A 393 0.54 -5.34 -6.17
C ALA A 393 0.05 -5.18 -7.62
N SER A 394 -1.10 -5.79 -7.96
CA SER A 394 -1.68 -5.78 -9.30
C SER A 394 -2.62 -4.58 -9.54
N GLU A 395 -2.96 -3.80 -8.53
CA GLU A 395 -3.73 -2.57 -8.70
C GLU A 395 -2.96 -1.59 -9.60
N THR A 396 -3.25 -1.67 -10.90
CA THR A 396 -2.60 -0.84 -11.94
C THR A 396 -3.40 0.42 -12.24
N ASP A 397 -4.65 0.46 -11.83
CA ASP A 397 -5.57 1.55 -12.10
C ASP A 397 -5.56 2.57 -10.96
N THR A 398 -4.49 3.35 -10.89
CA THR A 398 -4.39 4.44 -9.92
C THR A 398 -5.39 5.54 -10.27
N THR A 399 -6.25 5.85 -9.32
CA THR A 399 -7.15 7.02 -9.36
C THR A 399 -6.63 8.10 -8.41
N LEU A 400 -7.17 9.29 -8.53
CA LEU A 400 -6.82 10.40 -7.61
C LEU A 400 -7.22 10.11 -6.16
N SER A 401 -8.16 9.18 -5.93
CA SER A 401 -8.51 8.74 -4.57
C SER A 401 -7.38 7.96 -3.88
N GLU A 402 -6.42 7.44 -4.64
CA GLU A 402 -5.26 6.71 -4.12
C GLU A 402 -4.04 7.62 -3.84
N PHE A 403 -4.11 8.90 -4.21
CA PHE A 403 -3.02 9.84 -3.93
C PHE A 403 -2.66 9.79 -2.42
N PRO A 404 -1.36 9.73 -2.04
CA PRO A 404 -0.15 10.02 -2.82
C PRO A 404 0.38 8.86 -3.68
N ALA A 405 -0.23 7.66 -3.65
CA ALA A 405 0.15 6.64 -4.62
C ALA A 405 -0.22 7.09 -6.07
N PRO A 406 0.60 6.71 -7.07
CA PRO A 406 1.76 5.83 -7.02
C PRO A 406 3.10 6.53 -6.73
N PHE A 407 3.10 7.83 -6.48
CA PHE A 407 4.32 8.65 -6.31
C PHE A 407 5.02 8.36 -4.97
N VAL A 408 4.22 8.14 -3.92
CA VAL A 408 4.67 7.57 -2.65
C VAL A 408 3.73 6.42 -2.32
N LYS A 409 4.25 5.18 -2.36
CA LYS A 409 3.48 3.97 -2.07
C LYS A 409 4.08 3.28 -0.85
N ALA A 410 3.26 2.93 0.12
CA ALA A 410 3.67 2.30 1.38
C ALA A 410 4.80 3.04 2.14
N GLY A 411 4.87 4.37 2.02
CA GLY A 411 5.93 5.18 2.63
C GLY A 411 7.22 5.25 1.80
N ILE A 412 7.26 4.68 0.62
CA ILE A 412 8.43 4.76 -0.27
C ILE A 412 8.15 5.72 -1.43
N ALA A 413 9.02 6.71 -1.61
CA ALA A 413 9.01 7.58 -2.77
C ALA A 413 9.47 6.80 -4.01
N ASN A 414 8.56 6.63 -4.97
CA ASN A 414 8.75 5.77 -6.13
C ASN A 414 9.38 6.55 -7.30
N ASN A 415 10.67 6.85 -7.21
CA ASN A 415 11.45 7.58 -8.23
C ASN A 415 10.64 8.71 -8.89
N THR A 416 10.21 9.67 -8.10
CA THR A 416 9.27 10.72 -8.49
C THR A 416 9.97 12.04 -8.71
N LEU A 417 9.72 12.66 -9.87
CA LEU A 417 10.15 14.01 -10.21
C LEU A 417 8.97 14.99 -10.17
N ILE A 418 9.14 16.09 -9.46
CA ILE A 418 8.24 17.25 -9.55
C ILE A 418 8.81 18.19 -10.60
N VAL A 419 8.08 18.36 -11.70
CA VAL A 419 8.52 19.08 -12.89
C VAL A 419 7.90 20.46 -12.93
N ILE A 420 8.73 21.48 -13.00
CA ILE A 420 8.34 22.89 -13.01
C ILE A 420 8.82 23.50 -14.33
N GLY A 421 8.01 24.36 -14.93
CA GLY A 421 8.39 25.08 -16.13
C GLY A 421 9.57 26.05 -15.90
N GLU A 422 10.34 26.31 -16.94
CA GLU A 422 11.44 27.26 -16.88
C GLU A 422 10.98 28.71 -16.69
N SER A 423 11.75 29.51 -15.97
CA SER A 423 11.50 30.94 -15.75
C SER A 423 11.82 31.84 -16.95
N LYS A 424 12.18 31.25 -18.08
CA LYS A 424 12.47 31.92 -19.35
C LYS A 424 11.65 31.28 -20.46
N GLN A 425 11.39 32.03 -21.52
CA GLN A 425 10.76 31.48 -22.72
C GLN A 425 11.61 30.32 -23.28
N HIS A 426 10.98 29.19 -23.54
CA HIS A 426 11.63 28.00 -24.05
C HIS A 426 10.69 27.20 -24.94
N GLY A 427 11.14 26.94 -26.18
CA GLY A 427 10.27 26.35 -27.18
C GLY A 427 9.00 27.20 -27.41
N PRO A 428 7.82 26.60 -27.41
CA PRO A 428 6.53 27.27 -27.52
C PRO A 428 6.01 27.85 -26.21
N CYS A 429 6.69 27.56 -25.07
CA CYS A 429 6.22 27.92 -23.74
C CYS A 429 6.71 29.29 -23.30
N ASP A 430 5.82 30.07 -22.71
CA ASP A 430 6.14 31.30 -21.98
C ASP A 430 6.86 30.98 -20.66
N PRO A 431 7.50 31.96 -20.02
CA PRO A 431 8.09 31.77 -18.69
C PRO A 431 7.07 31.29 -17.65
N ALA A 432 7.42 30.29 -16.88
CA ALA A 432 6.59 29.84 -15.76
C ALA A 432 6.52 30.90 -14.66
N HIS A 433 5.38 30.99 -14.00
CA HIS A 433 5.18 31.92 -12.89
C HIS A 433 5.84 31.39 -11.61
N THR A 434 6.28 32.29 -10.72
CA THR A 434 6.76 31.94 -9.37
C THR A 434 5.73 31.13 -8.59
N ILE A 435 4.45 31.33 -8.84
CA ILE A 435 3.34 30.57 -8.26
C ILE A 435 3.40 29.08 -8.60
N ASP A 436 3.82 28.71 -9.83
CA ASP A 436 3.98 27.32 -10.24
C ASP A 436 5.09 26.65 -9.40
N THR A 437 6.18 27.38 -9.16
CA THR A 437 7.27 26.90 -8.26
C THR A 437 6.78 26.70 -6.83
N LEU A 438 5.98 27.62 -6.30
CA LEU A 438 5.38 27.48 -4.96
C LEU A 438 4.43 26.28 -4.91
N GLY A 439 3.64 26.07 -5.95
CA GLY A 439 2.80 24.89 -6.10
C GLY A 439 3.61 23.59 -6.02
N GLY A 440 4.74 23.52 -6.74
CA GLY A 440 5.68 22.39 -6.66
C GLY A 440 6.23 22.16 -5.26
N MET A 441 6.56 23.21 -4.55
CA MET A 441 7.03 23.14 -3.16
C MET A 441 5.93 22.60 -2.20
N LEU A 442 4.67 22.98 -2.40
CA LEU A 442 3.55 22.46 -1.61
C LEU A 442 3.40 20.95 -1.76
N ILE A 443 3.43 20.46 -2.99
CA ILE A 443 3.34 19.03 -3.28
C ILE A 443 4.59 18.29 -2.77
N MET A 444 5.79 18.82 -3.02
CA MET A 444 7.04 18.23 -2.51
C MET A 444 7.02 18.09 -0.99
N SER A 445 6.56 19.14 -0.29
CA SER A 445 6.44 19.13 1.18
C SER A 445 5.47 18.04 1.65
N ARG A 446 4.30 17.93 1.00
CA ARG A 446 3.32 16.89 1.37
C ARG A 446 3.85 15.48 1.11
N LEU A 447 4.40 15.22 -0.07
CA LEU A 447 4.97 13.92 -0.40
C LEU A 447 6.16 13.56 0.51
N GLY A 448 6.95 14.56 0.92
CA GLY A 448 8.04 14.38 1.88
C GLY A 448 7.56 13.96 3.28
N LEU A 449 6.37 14.38 3.69
CA LEU A 449 5.73 13.91 4.94
C LEU A 449 5.18 12.48 4.83
N GLU A 450 4.86 12.04 3.62
CA GLU A 450 4.34 10.70 3.34
C GLU A 450 5.46 9.66 3.11
N ALA A 451 6.66 10.12 2.70
CA ALA A 451 7.78 9.26 2.36
C ALA A 451 8.68 9.02 3.58
N VAL A 452 8.88 7.75 3.91
CA VAL A 452 9.84 7.28 4.95
C VAL A 452 11.19 6.99 4.29
N SER A 453 11.19 6.58 3.03
CA SER A 453 12.40 6.29 2.25
C SER A 453 12.19 6.56 0.76
N GLY A 454 13.22 6.30 -0.05
CA GLY A 454 13.18 6.57 -1.49
C GLY A 454 13.60 8.00 -1.83
N GLN A 455 13.39 8.42 -3.08
CA GLN A 455 13.83 9.72 -3.57
C GLN A 455 12.70 10.51 -4.21
N LEU A 456 12.48 11.70 -3.69
CA LEU A 456 11.71 12.76 -4.32
C LEU A 456 12.70 13.79 -4.87
N LYS A 457 12.56 14.17 -6.14
CA LYS A 457 13.41 15.15 -6.80
C LYS A 457 12.56 16.21 -7.48
N SER A 458 13.15 17.35 -7.78
CA SER A 458 12.56 18.36 -8.65
C SER A 458 13.45 18.57 -9.87
N ALA A 459 12.83 18.91 -11.00
CA ALA A 459 13.51 19.22 -12.23
C ALA A 459 12.82 20.37 -12.96
N MET A 460 13.59 21.12 -13.74
CA MET A 460 13.03 22.00 -14.75
C MET A 460 12.59 21.17 -15.96
N ASP A 461 11.52 21.54 -16.60
CA ASP A 461 10.98 20.84 -17.77
C ASP A 461 12.01 20.72 -18.91
N GLY A 462 12.80 21.77 -19.19
CA GLY A 462 13.85 21.76 -20.19
C GLY A 462 15.00 20.77 -19.93
N TRP A 463 15.09 20.16 -18.72
CA TRP A 463 16.06 19.09 -18.43
C TRP A 463 15.51 17.71 -18.82
N LEU A 464 14.22 17.59 -18.99
CA LEU A 464 13.53 16.32 -19.19
C LEU A 464 13.04 16.13 -20.62
N ILE A 465 13.05 17.20 -21.42
CA ILE A 465 12.47 17.18 -22.76
C ILE A 465 13.23 18.12 -23.71
N ASN A 466 13.50 17.61 -24.92
CA ASN A 466 14.01 18.41 -26.01
C ASN A 466 12.85 18.94 -26.88
N TYR A 467 12.98 20.15 -27.36
CA TYR A 467 12.08 20.74 -28.36
C TYR A 467 12.83 21.11 -29.65
N ASN A 468 12.40 20.54 -30.78
CA ASN A 468 12.95 20.88 -32.06
C ASN A 468 12.22 22.11 -32.63
N GLN A 469 12.88 23.26 -32.66
CA GLN A 469 12.30 24.51 -33.16
C GLN A 469 11.92 24.47 -34.65
N THR A 470 12.51 23.56 -35.45
CA THR A 470 12.24 23.47 -36.86
C THR A 470 11.03 22.62 -37.16
N THR A 471 10.87 21.47 -36.47
CA THR A 471 9.77 20.53 -36.71
C THR A 471 8.60 20.73 -35.73
N GLY A 472 8.84 21.40 -34.61
CA GLY A 472 7.85 21.51 -33.52
C GLY A 472 7.72 20.24 -32.66
N GLU A 473 8.55 19.23 -32.94
CA GLU A 473 8.51 17.95 -32.23
C GLU A 473 9.19 18.02 -30.86
N THR A 474 8.74 17.20 -29.96
CA THR A 474 9.27 17.05 -28.60
C THR A 474 9.76 15.63 -28.38
N GLU A 475 10.91 15.48 -27.69
CA GLU A 475 11.52 14.20 -27.33
C GLU A 475 11.73 14.15 -25.81
N ILE A 476 11.13 13.15 -25.14
CA ILE A 476 11.32 12.93 -23.70
C ILE A 476 12.67 12.27 -23.45
N LEU A 477 13.46 12.82 -22.51
CA LEU A 477 14.81 12.36 -22.16
C LEU A 477 14.79 11.41 -20.95
N ASP A 478 13.93 11.67 -19.96
CA ASP A 478 13.72 10.78 -18.80
C ASP A 478 12.48 9.92 -19.05
N THR A 479 12.68 8.62 -19.14
CA THR A 479 11.61 7.64 -19.39
C THR A 479 11.37 6.72 -18.17
N ALA A 480 12.12 6.89 -17.08
CA ALA A 480 12.12 5.99 -15.92
C ALA A 480 11.43 6.58 -14.71
N SER A 481 11.37 7.91 -14.56
CA SER A 481 10.81 8.55 -13.37
C SER A 481 9.31 8.78 -13.52
N ASN A 482 8.55 8.57 -12.44
CA ASN A 482 7.19 9.08 -12.36
C ASN A 482 7.21 10.62 -12.30
N LEU A 483 6.25 11.28 -12.94
CA LEU A 483 6.24 12.73 -13.06
C LEU A 483 5.01 13.36 -12.41
N ILE A 484 5.21 14.43 -11.64
CA ILE A 484 4.17 15.38 -11.26
C ILE A 484 4.51 16.71 -11.95
N VAL A 485 3.76 17.07 -12.97
CA VAL A 485 4.04 18.19 -13.86
C VAL A 485 3.16 19.37 -13.45
N ILE A 486 3.80 20.48 -13.10
CA ILE A 486 3.13 21.69 -12.59
C ILE A 486 3.26 22.83 -13.57
N GLY A 487 2.11 23.42 -13.91
CA GLY A 487 2.00 24.46 -14.92
C GLY A 487 1.33 23.96 -16.20
N SER A 488 0.58 24.87 -16.83
CA SER A 488 -0.17 24.58 -18.06
C SER A 488 0.75 24.31 -19.26
N PRO A 489 0.23 23.71 -20.33
CA PRO A 489 0.95 23.57 -21.61
C PRO A 489 1.50 24.89 -22.18
N GLY A 490 1.03 26.03 -21.71
CA GLY A 490 1.56 27.34 -22.11
C GLY A 490 2.87 27.74 -21.42
N VAL A 491 3.23 27.09 -20.30
CA VAL A 491 4.39 27.47 -19.46
C VAL A 491 5.27 26.27 -19.06
N ASN A 492 4.87 25.04 -19.39
CA ASN A 492 5.62 23.83 -19.08
C ASN A 492 5.69 22.93 -20.31
N LEU A 493 6.90 22.67 -20.78
CA LEU A 493 7.16 21.95 -22.03
C LEU A 493 6.79 20.45 -21.94
N VAL A 494 6.85 19.85 -20.74
CA VAL A 494 6.39 18.47 -20.52
C VAL A 494 4.85 18.41 -20.58
N ALA A 495 4.15 19.38 -19.97
CA ALA A 495 2.70 19.50 -20.12
C ALA A 495 2.30 19.75 -21.58
N PHE A 496 3.05 20.60 -22.29
CA PHE A 496 2.87 20.85 -23.72
C PHE A 496 3.00 19.55 -24.54
N HIS A 497 4.01 18.73 -24.25
CA HIS A 497 4.20 17.44 -24.92
C HIS A 497 2.94 16.57 -24.80
N TYR A 498 2.49 16.28 -23.57
CA TYR A 498 1.32 15.40 -23.38
C TYR A 498 0.05 16.00 -23.99
N ASN A 499 -0.14 17.31 -23.92
CA ASN A 499 -1.31 17.97 -24.48
C ASN A 499 -1.39 17.90 -26.01
N ASN A 500 -0.24 17.85 -26.70
CA ASN A 500 -0.18 17.94 -28.16
C ASN A 500 0.23 16.63 -28.83
N THR A 501 1.02 15.78 -28.17
CA THR A 501 1.53 14.51 -28.73
C THR A 501 0.74 13.32 -28.18
N GLY A 502 0.18 13.45 -26.97
CA GLY A 502 -0.60 12.42 -26.30
C GLY A 502 0.17 11.64 -25.24
N ILE A 503 -0.55 10.75 -24.58
CA ILE A 503 -0.05 9.90 -23.50
C ILE A 503 0.53 8.58 -24.01
N GLY A 504 0.28 8.24 -25.26
CA GLY A 504 0.69 7.04 -25.98
C GLY A 504 -0.25 6.80 -27.15
N ASP A 505 0.23 6.19 -28.23
CA ASP A 505 -0.53 5.87 -29.45
C ASP A 505 -1.39 7.03 -30.01
N GLY A 506 -0.99 8.28 -29.76
CA GLY A 506 -1.73 9.48 -30.18
C GLY A 506 -2.97 9.79 -29.35
N VAL A 507 -3.21 9.09 -28.23
CA VAL A 507 -4.30 9.36 -27.28
C VAL A 507 -3.96 10.59 -26.45
N LEU A 508 -4.76 11.66 -26.54
CA LEU A 508 -4.57 12.86 -25.73
C LEU A 508 -5.05 12.64 -24.27
N PRO A 509 -4.55 13.45 -23.31
CA PRO A 509 -5.10 13.51 -21.96
C PRO A 509 -6.61 13.78 -21.98
N GLU A 510 -7.32 13.40 -20.93
CA GLU A 510 -8.78 13.54 -20.87
C GLU A 510 -9.22 15.01 -20.80
N VAL A 511 -8.50 15.84 -20.07
CA VAL A 511 -8.70 17.29 -20.04
C VAL A 511 -7.59 17.96 -20.84
N VAL A 512 -7.95 18.59 -21.95
CA VAL A 512 -6.99 19.26 -22.83
C VAL A 512 -7.04 20.77 -22.64
N PHE A 513 -5.86 21.40 -22.71
CA PHE A 513 -5.71 22.84 -22.71
C PHE A 513 -5.78 23.33 -24.15
N CYS A 514 -6.71 24.22 -24.41
CA CYS A 514 -7.00 24.72 -25.75
C CYS A 514 -6.96 26.26 -25.79
N ARG A 515 -6.85 26.83 -26.99
CA ARG A 515 -6.94 28.26 -27.20
C ARG A 515 -8.03 28.60 -28.24
N ASN A 516 -8.92 29.48 -27.80
CA ASN A 516 -9.90 30.09 -28.72
C ASN A 516 -9.29 31.35 -29.37
N TYR A 517 -8.81 31.23 -30.58
CA TYR A 517 -8.16 32.34 -31.31
C TYR A 517 -9.10 33.50 -31.57
N SER A 518 -10.41 33.25 -31.76
CA SER A 518 -11.39 34.31 -32.02
C SER A 518 -11.65 35.17 -30.81
N LEU A 519 -11.61 34.59 -29.61
CA LEU A 519 -11.80 35.30 -28.34
C LEU A 519 -10.48 35.71 -27.68
N GLY A 520 -9.36 35.17 -28.14
CA GLY A 520 -8.05 35.35 -27.50
C GLY A 520 -7.92 34.70 -26.14
N LEU A 521 -8.81 33.75 -25.78
CA LEU A 521 -8.90 33.12 -24.47
C LEU A 521 -8.45 31.66 -24.53
N ASN A 522 -7.81 31.20 -23.45
CA ASN A 522 -7.54 29.80 -23.21
C ASN A 522 -8.74 29.13 -22.50
N TYR A 523 -8.92 27.83 -22.70
CA TYR A 523 -9.96 27.04 -22.05
C TYR A 523 -9.51 25.60 -21.80
N LEU A 524 -10.18 24.95 -20.84
CA LEU A 524 -10.09 23.52 -20.63
C LEU A 524 -11.26 22.83 -21.33
N GLN A 525 -10.99 21.72 -22.04
CA GLN A 525 -12.03 20.89 -22.63
C GLN A 525 -11.90 19.47 -22.09
N VAL A 526 -12.99 18.94 -21.53
CA VAL A 526 -13.11 17.53 -21.18
C VAL A 526 -13.57 16.76 -22.39
N ARG A 527 -12.78 15.77 -22.83
CA ARG A 527 -12.99 15.09 -24.12
C ARG A 527 -14.24 14.17 -24.10
N SER A 528 -14.44 13.44 -23.02
CA SER A 528 -15.55 12.49 -22.90
C SER A 528 -16.91 13.17 -22.77
N SER A 529 -17.00 14.26 -22.00
CA SER A 529 -18.25 15.01 -21.81
C SER A 529 -18.48 16.10 -22.85
N GLY A 530 -17.40 16.60 -23.47
CA GLY A 530 -17.41 17.75 -24.36
C GLY A 530 -17.54 19.10 -23.62
N ASN A 531 -17.53 19.11 -22.28
CA ASN A 531 -17.62 20.34 -21.49
C ASN A 531 -16.42 21.22 -21.69
N ILE A 532 -16.65 22.55 -21.70
CA ILE A 532 -15.64 23.57 -21.92
C ILE A 532 -15.70 24.57 -20.77
N TYR A 533 -14.53 24.90 -20.23
CA TYR A 533 -14.38 25.79 -19.09
C TYR A 533 -13.47 26.96 -19.46
N TYR A 534 -13.98 28.20 -19.28
CA TYR A 534 -13.24 29.45 -19.47
C TYR A 534 -13.10 30.14 -18.12
N MET A 535 -12.05 30.97 -17.96
CA MET A 535 -12.03 31.94 -16.85
C MET A 535 -13.25 32.85 -16.92
N GLU A 536 -13.84 33.16 -15.76
CA GLU A 536 -14.99 34.02 -15.65
C GLU A 536 -14.58 35.40 -15.13
N PHE A 537 -15.11 36.44 -15.78
CA PHE A 537 -14.82 37.83 -15.43
C PHE A 537 -16.11 38.59 -15.18
N ASN A 538 -16.08 39.50 -14.21
CA ASN A 538 -17.11 40.48 -13.97
C ASN A 538 -16.49 41.88 -13.99
N GLU A 539 -16.97 42.78 -14.86
CA GLU A 539 -16.43 44.14 -15.05
C GLU A 539 -14.90 44.20 -15.20
N GLY A 540 -14.30 43.16 -15.80
CA GLY A 540 -12.85 43.06 -15.97
C GLY A 540 -12.07 42.42 -14.83
N SER A 541 -12.71 42.18 -13.68
CA SER A 541 -12.14 41.44 -12.54
C SER A 541 -12.35 39.93 -12.71
N LEU A 542 -11.32 39.14 -12.43
CA LEU A 542 -11.42 37.68 -12.44
C LEU A 542 -12.29 37.22 -11.25
N ILE A 543 -13.39 36.52 -11.55
CA ILE A 543 -14.31 35.97 -10.53
C ILE A 543 -14.27 34.46 -10.45
N ALA A 544 -13.73 33.76 -11.47
CA ALA A 544 -13.42 32.34 -11.36
C ALA A 544 -12.28 31.93 -12.31
N ASP A 545 -11.41 31.06 -11.82
CA ASP A 545 -10.40 30.33 -12.58
C ASP A 545 -10.69 28.84 -12.55
N TYR A 546 -10.28 28.12 -13.56
CA TYR A 546 -10.46 26.66 -13.67
C TYR A 546 -9.12 25.95 -13.74
N ALA A 547 -9.04 24.79 -13.08
CA ALA A 547 -7.86 23.97 -13.03
C ALA A 547 -8.17 22.50 -13.23
N THR A 548 -7.17 21.70 -13.53
CA THR A 548 -7.30 20.25 -13.66
C THR A 548 -6.19 19.53 -12.91
N ILE A 549 -6.54 18.36 -12.39
CA ILE A 549 -5.61 17.35 -11.90
C ILE A 549 -5.93 16.06 -12.66
N GLN A 550 -4.95 15.52 -13.35
CA GLN A 550 -5.09 14.33 -14.18
C GLN A 550 -3.98 13.35 -13.86
N ILE A 551 -4.28 12.05 -13.77
CA ILE A 551 -3.30 11.00 -13.58
C ILE A 551 -3.49 9.89 -14.62
N PHE A 552 -2.39 9.48 -15.27
CA PHE A 552 -2.39 8.43 -16.28
C PHE A 552 -1.03 7.72 -16.34
N LYS A 553 -0.98 6.58 -17.02
CA LYS A 553 0.29 5.98 -17.48
C LYS A 553 0.60 6.46 -18.88
N ASP A 554 1.85 6.85 -19.14
CA ASP A 554 2.32 7.21 -20.47
C ASP A 554 2.83 5.97 -21.26
N ALA A 555 3.30 6.21 -22.49
CA ALA A 555 3.81 5.18 -23.38
C ALA A 555 5.01 4.38 -22.81
N TYR A 556 5.69 4.91 -21.80
CA TYR A 556 6.79 4.25 -21.09
C TYR A 556 6.33 3.45 -19.87
N GLY A 557 5.01 3.43 -19.59
CA GLY A 557 4.41 2.72 -18.45
C GLY A 557 4.58 3.39 -17.10
N ARG A 558 5.14 4.60 -17.05
CA ARG A 558 5.30 5.39 -15.82
C ARG A 558 4.06 6.22 -15.53
N TYR A 559 3.87 6.58 -14.29
CA TYR A 559 2.78 7.46 -13.91
C TYR A 559 3.14 8.93 -14.14
N VAL A 560 2.19 9.66 -14.73
CA VAL A 560 2.26 11.10 -14.96
C VAL A 560 1.03 11.74 -14.34
N MET A 561 1.24 12.77 -13.54
CA MET A 561 0.18 13.64 -13.03
C MET A 561 0.35 15.04 -13.61
N LEU A 562 -0.65 15.54 -14.29
CA LEU A 562 -0.70 16.93 -14.77
C LEU A 562 -1.51 17.77 -13.79
N VAL A 563 -0.94 18.87 -13.33
CA VAL A 563 -1.53 19.78 -12.33
C VAL A 563 -1.41 21.20 -12.84
N TYR A 564 -2.51 21.76 -13.37
CA TYR A 564 -2.46 23.12 -13.92
C TYR A 564 -3.83 23.79 -13.97
N GLY A 565 -3.82 25.12 -13.98
CA GLY A 565 -4.99 25.96 -14.21
C GLY A 565 -4.92 26.69 -15.54
N LEU A 566 -5.99 27.38 -15.89
CA LEU A 566 -6.01 28.35 -17.00
C LEU A 566 -5.15 29.55 -16.67
N GLY A 567 -5.16 29.98 -15.40
CA GLY A 567 -4.27 30.99 -14.85
C GLY A 567 -3.38 30.45 -13.74
N ALA A 568 -2.50 31.30 -13.22
CA ALA A 568 -1.57 30.96 -12.15
C ALA A 568 -2.28 30.61 -10.84
N GLU A 569 -3.39 31.29 -10.52
CA GLU A 569 -4.20 31.01 -9.33
C GLU A 569 -4.88 29.65 -9.41
N GLY A 570 -5.39 29.25 -10.58
CA GLY A 570 -5.92 27.91 -10.81
C GLY A 570 -4.85 26.82 -10.60
N THR A 571 -3.62 27.03 -11.07
CA THR A 571 -2.51 26.10 -10.81
C THR A 571 -2.20 26.01 -9.31
N ARG A 572 -2.14 27.13 -8.62
CA ARG A 572 -1.89 27.18 -7.17
C ARG A 572 -2.93 26.40 -6.38
N ILE A 573 -4.21 26.62 -6.66
CA ILE A 573 -5.28 25.93 -5.93
C ILE A 573 -5.30 24.43 -6.20
N ALA A 574 -4.99 23.99 -7.44
CA ALA A 574 -4.86 22.56 -7.74
C ALA A 574 -3.75 21.91 -6.91
N CYS A 575 -2.62 22.60 -6.72
CA CYS A 575 -1.54 22.14 -5.85
C CYS A 575 -1.94 22.15 -4.37
N GLU A 576 -2.73 23.12 -3.90
CA GLU A 576 -3.27 23.16 -2.53
C GLU A 576 -4.27 22.03 -2.27
N VAL A 577 -5.12 21.69 -3.24
CA VAL A 577 -6.02 20.55 -3.18
C VAL A 577 -5.24 19.25 -3.01
N LEU A 578 -4.16 19.04 -3.78
CA LEU A 578 -3.29 17.87 -3.63
C LEU A 578 -2.52 17.87 -2.30
N LYS A 579 -2.05 19.02 -1.84
CA LYS A 579 -1.41 19.13 -0.52
C LYS A 579 -2.36 18.67 0.61
N ASN A 580 -3.64 19.02 0.50
CA ASN A 580 -4.66 18.75 1.49
C ASN A 580 -5.65 17.67 1.00
N TYR A 581 -5.17 16.69 0.24
CA TYR A 581 -5.99 15.68 -0.45
C TYR A 581 -6.93 14.92 0.50
N ASP A 582 -6.56 14.77 1.76
CA ASP A 582 -7.33 14.14 2.84
C ASP A 582 -8.61 14.94 3.23
N GLN A 583 -8.67 16.21 2.86
CA GLN A 583 -9.85 17.08 3.09
C GLN A 583 -10.80 17.12 1.89
N TYR A 584 -10.36 16.59 0.74
CA TYR A 584 -11.12 16.57 -0.50
C TYR A 584 -11.51 15.16 -0.92
N ASN A 585 -12.72 15.00 -1.43
CA ASN A 585 -13.19 13.71 -1.94
C ASN A 585 -12.70 13.50 -3.39
N LEU A 586 -11.38 13.32 -3.56
CA LEU A 586 -10.80 13.06 -4.87
C LEU A 586 -11.24 11.69 -5.40
N ARG A 587 -11.75 11.67 -6.65
CA ARG A 587 -12.25 10.47 -7.32
C ARG A 587 -11.85 10.48 -8.80
N GLY A 588 -11.95 9.31 -9.44
CA GLY A 588 -11.62 9.19 -10.86
C GLY A 588 -10.15 9.44 -11.13
N ARG A 589 -9.79 9.51 -12.40
CA ARG A 589 -8.42 9.81 -12.85
C ARG A 589 -8.22 11.28 -13.18
N ASN A 590 -9.32 11.98 -13.49
CA ASN A 590 -9.26 13.36 -13.95
C ASN A 590 -10.36 14.15 -13.24
N ILE A 591 -10.01 15.33 -12.76
CA ILE A 591 -10.96 16.27 -12.18
C ILE A 591 -10.76 17.66 -12.76
N VAL A 592 -11.86 18.41 -12.83
CA VAL A 592 -11.85 19.83 -13.09
C VAL A 592 -12.28 20.56 -11.82
N LEU A 593 -11.50 21.53 -11.42
CA LEU A 593 -11.70 22.39 -10.27
C LEU A 593 -12.17 23.75 -10.75
N ARG A 594 -13.10 24.38 -10.02
CA ARG A 594 -13.46 25.79 -10.12
C ARG A 594 -13.02 26.49 -8.85
N TYR A 595 -12.18 27.51 -8.98
CA TYR A 595 -11.75 28.38 -7.89
C TYR A 595 -12.38 29.75 -8.11
N TYR A 596 -13.23 30.19 -7.21
CA TYR A 596 -14.10 31.32 -7.46
C TYR A 596 -14.28 32.22 -6.22
N ASP A 597 -14.66 33.45 -6.48
CA ASP A 597 -15.04 34.46 -5.50
C ASP A 597 -16.50 34.20 -5.08
N SER A 598 -16.68 33.68 -3.86
CA SER A 598 -18.01 33.23 -3.39
C SER A 598 -18.85 34.36 -2.79
N ASP A 599 -18.22 35.41 -2.33
CA ASP A 599 -18.89 36.57 -1.68
C ASP A 599 -18.80 37.87 -2.48
N LEU A 600 -18.15 37.80 -3.65
CA LEU A 600 -17.98 38.92 -4.59
C LEU A 600 -17.17 40.11 -4.01
N ASP A 601 -16.20 39.79 -3.15
CA ASP A 601 -15.30 40.79 -2.56
C ASP A 601 -14.08 41.12 -3.46
N GLY A 602 -13.97 40.45 -4.61
CA GLY A 602 -12.91 40.62 -5.59
C GLY A 602 -11.71 39.69 -5.35
N ARG A 603 -11.84 38.65 -4.49
CA ARG A 603 -10.83 37.66 -4.22
C ARG A 603 -11.38 36.27 -4.42
N LEU A 604 -10.62 35.42 -5.10
CA LEU A 604 -10.98 33.99 -5.20
C LEU A 604 -10.71 33.31 -3.85
N ASP A 605 -11.71 32.70 -3.25
CA ASP A 605 -11.69 32.14 -1.90
C ASP A 605 -12.20 30.70 -1.79
N THR A 606 -13.01 30.26 -2.73
CA THR A 606 -13.70 28.95 -2.65
C THR A 606 -13.31 28.06 -3.80
N VAL A 607 -13.02 26.78 -3.49
CA VAL A 607 -12.75 25.72 -4.49
C VAL A 607 -13.83 24.65 -4.48
N SER A 608 -14.26 24.23 -5.66
CA SER A 608 -15.17 23.08 -5.84
C SER A 608 -14.70 22.17 -6.97
N ILE A 609 -14.95 20.88 -6.83
CA ILE A 609 -14.79 19.91 -7.93
C ILE A 609 -16.06 20.00 -8.78
N VAL A 610 -15.93 20.45 -10.02
CA VAL A 610 -17.07 20.65 -10.92
C VAL A 610 -17.28 19.53 -11.91
N GLU A 611 -16.21 18.74 -12.16
CA GLU A 611 -16.31 17.53 -12.99
C GLU A 611 -15.32 16.47 -12.52
N VAL A 612 -15.77 15.20 -12.55
CA VAL A 612 -14.96 14.00 -12.25
C VAL A 612 -15.11 13.05 -13.42
N VAL A 613 -13.97 12.63 -13.97
CA VAL A 613 -13.94 11.64 -15.05
C VAL A 613 -13.18 10.40 -14.58
N PRO A 614 -13.71 9.19 -14.80
CA PRO A 614 -13.11 7.92 -14.39
C PRO A 614 -11.68 7.70 -14.88
#